data_28cb3dc923687cf260efbfd8dceda301
#
_entry.id   28cb3dc923687cf260efbfd8dceda301
#
_cell.length_a   1.000
_cell.length_b   1.000
_cell.length_c   1.000
_cell.angle_alpha   90.00
_cell.angle_beta   90.00
_cell.angle_gamma   90.00
#
_symmetry.space_group_name_H-M   'P 1'
#
loop_
_entity.id
_entity.type
_entity.pdbx_description
1 polymer ?
#
loop_
_entity_poly.entity_id
_entity_poly.type
_entity_poly.pdbx_seq_one_letter_code
_entity_poly.pdbx_strand_id
1 'polypeptide(L)'
;MQLGTNLPKVGSYNRAVVLEAIQASDGISRVQIAARTRLTAQTVSVIVRRLLEEGLVIEDGSAPSNGGKPRTILRIDPGAGYAIGVHFDPGEISCVLADLAGRPVARLRLPVRPGHRPDAVVRQMARAARRILREAGVADGKVLGVGLACPGPLDGDGVMVSPPRLPGWDQVPIKSLLEEHTRFPVTVDNDATAAAIGERWAGTARATPSFAYLYLGTGIGGGIFLDNQVYRGRSLNAAEFGHITVEPDGPECYCGNRGCVEAVCCPSAIEAALGNGADHAAICAAAARGETEARAVI
;
A
#
# COMPACT_ATOMS: atom_id res chain seq x y z
N MET A 1 -12.50 8.32 24.60
CA MET A 1 -11.75 9.15 25.58
C MET A 1 -10.28 9.09 25.15
N GLN A 2 -9.75 10.15 24.55
CA GLN A 2 -8.31 10.21 24.18
C GLN A 2 -7.50 10.34 25.45
N LEU A 3 -6.67 9.33 25.73
CA LEU A 3 -5.68 9.38 26.82
C LEU A 3 -4.61 10.42 26.47
N GLY A 4 -4.26 11.28 27.43
CA GLY A 4 -3.21 12.30 27.28
C GLY A 4 -1.89 11.64 26.85
N THR A 5 -1.28 12.17 25.79
CA THR A 5 -0.02 11.67 25.22
C THR A 5 1.17 12.32 25.91
N ASN A 6 2.15 11.55 26.32
CA ASN A 6 3.43 12.07 26.85
C ASN A 6 4.14 12.94 25.80
N LEU A 7 4.80 14.01 26.22
CA LEU A 7 5.51 14.99 25.38
C LEU A 7 6.38 14.39 24.23
N PRO A 8 7.13 13.28 24.40
CA PRO A 8 7.88 12.67 23.30
C PRO A 8 6.99 12.13 22.16
N LYS A 9 5.81 11.58 22.47
CA LYS A 9 4.84 11.09 21.47
C LYS A 9 4.20 12.23 20.68
N VAL A 10 3.96 13.38 21.31
CA VAL A 10 3.43 14.59 20.63
C VAL A 10 4.46 15.13 19.65
N GLY A 11 5.74 15.14 20.00
CA GLY A 11 6.81 15.61 19.12
C GLY A 11 6.97 14.73 17.86
N SER A 12 6.95 13.41 18.02
CA SER A 12 7.02 12.48 16.90
C SER A 12 5.76 12.52 16.02
N TYR A 13 4.57 12.68 16.61
CA TYR A 13 3.32 12.86 15.89
C TYR A 13 3.33 14.15 15.04
N ASN A 14 3.66 15.29 15.64
CA ASN A 14 3.72 16.57 14.93
C ASN A 14 4.77 16.54 13.80
N ARG A 15 5.88 15.84 13.99
CA ARG A 15 6.87 15.62 12.95
C ARG A 15 6.31 14.83 11.78
N ALA A 16 5.58 13.73 12.04
CA ALA A 16 4.93 12.94 11.01
C ALA A 16 3.90 13.78 10.23
N VAL A 17 3.06 14.56 10.92
CA VAL A 17 2.07 15.45 10.32
C VAL A 17 2.72 16.51 9.41
N VAL A 18 3.85 17.11 9.83
CA VAL A 18 4.58 18.09 8.99
C VAL A 18 5.20 17.40 7.77
N LEU A 19 5.81 16.23 7.94
CA LEU A 19 6.40 15.47 6.84
C LEU A 19 5.35 15.03 5.83
N GLU A 20 4.19 14.57 6.30
CA GLU A 20 3.05 14.23 5.44
C GLU A 20 2.53 15.45 4.66
N ALA A 21 2.43 16.61 5.30
CA ALA A 21 2.01 17.84 4.64
C ALA A 21 2.98 18.25 3.51
N ILE A 22 4.28 18.03 3.69
CA ILE A 22 5.30 18.28 2.66
C ILE A 22 5.17 17.26 1.53
N GLN A 23 5.07 15.98 1.86
CA GLN A 23 4.98 14.87 0.92
C GLN A 23 3.73 14.97 0.04
N ALA A 24 2.58 15.29 0.63
CA ALA A 24 1.30 15.41 -0.09
C ALA A 24 1.20 16.66 -0.99
N SER A 25 2.30 17.42 -1.15
CA SER A 25 2.36 18.64 -1.98
C SER A 25 3.52 18.58 -2.97
N ASP A 26 3.35 19.25 -4.11
CA ASP A 26 4.44 19.45 -5.08
C ASP A 26 5.35 20.64 -4.72
N GLY A 27 5.52 20.88 -3.42
CA GLY A 27 6.25 21.97 -2.81
C GLY A 27 5.37 22.86 -1.95
N ILE A 28 5.81 23.11 -0.71
CA ILE A 28 5.02 23.82 0.29
C ILE A 28 5.90 24.72 1.15
N SER A 29 5.41 25.91 1.52
CA SER A 29 6.10 26.82 2.42
C SER A 29 5.75 26.55 3.88
N ARG A 30 6.61 27.00 4.82
CA ARG A 30 6.34 26.88 6.28
C ARG A 30 5.00 27.48 6.71
N VAL A 31 4.59 28.58 6.08
CA VAL A 31 3.29 29.23 6.35
C VAL A 31 2.13 28.35 5.92
N GLN A 32 2.22 27.73 4.74
CA GLN A 32 1.19 26.80 4.25
C GLN A 32 1.14 25.51 5.08
N ILE A 33 2.30 25.02 5.55
CA ILE A 33 2.35 23.87 6.48
C ILE A 33 1.61 24.23 7.78
N ALA A 34 1.89 25.40 8.37
CA ALA A 34 1.23 25.84 9.61
C ALA A 34 -0.31 25.95 9.41
N ALA A 35 -0.75 26.52 8.31
CA ALA A 35 -2.17 26.63 7.99
C ALA A 35 -2.84 25.26 7.81
N ARG A 36 -2.17 24.32 7.10
CA ARG A 36 -2.70 22.98 6.80
C ARG A 36 -2.75 22.06 8.02
N THR A 37 -1.72 22.14 8.88
CA THR A 37 -1.56 21.26 10.04
C THR A 37 -2.16 21.83 11.32
N ARG A 38 -2.55 23.11 11.32
CA ARG A 38 -2.97 23.88 12.51
C ARG A 38 -1.90 23.95 13.62
N LEU A 39 -0.64 23.72 13.27
CA LEU A 39 0.51 23.92 14.18
C LEU A 39 0.94 25.39 14.16
N THR A 40 1.55 25.84 15.26
CA THR A 40 2.10 27.20 15.31
C THR A 40 3.28 27.34 14.35
N ALA A 41 3.51 28.54 13.82
CA ALA A 41 4.63 28.82 12.93
C ALA A 41 5.99 28.49 13.58
N GLN A 42 6.10 28.66 14.90
CA GLN A 42 7.30 28.32 15.67
C GLN A 42 7.53 26.80 15.70
N THR A 43 6.48 26.02 15.99
CA THR A 43 6.54 24.54 15.99
C THR A 43 6.94 24.02 14.61
N VAL A 44 6.30 24.52 13.55
CA VAL A 44 6.64 24.15 12.16
C VAL A 44 8.10 24.49 11.85
N SER A 45 8.56 25.68 12.22
CA SER A 45 9.95 26.11 11.95
C SER A 45 10.99 25.22 12.65
N VAL A 46 10.72 24.78 13.88
CA VAL A 46 11.60 23.86 14.61
C VAL A 46 11.62 22.48 13.95
N ILE A 47 10.46 21.95 13.59
CA ILE A 47 10.36 20.64 12.93
C ILE A 47 11.03 20.65 11.56
N VAL A 48 10.73 21.64 10.73
CA VAL A 48 11.32 21.76 9.39
C VAL A 48 12.83 21.88 9.44
N ARG A 49 13.38 22.65 10.39
CA ARG A 49 14.83 22.74 10.57
C ARG A 49 15.46 21.38 10.83
N ARG A 50 14.88 20.57 11.72
CA ARG A 50 15.35 19.20 12.00
C ARG A 50 15.25 18.30 10.76
N LEU A 51 14.17 18.39 10.00
CA LEU A 51 14.00 17.60 8.76
C LEU A 51 15.06 17.98 7.71
N LEU A 52 15.45 19.27 7.63
CA LEU A 52 16.53 19.74 6.77
C LEU A 52 17.90 19.24 7.28
N GLU A 53 18.18 19.34 8.58
CA GLU A 53 19.42 18.84 9.21
C GLU A 53 19.59 17.32 9.02
N GLU A 54 18.50 16.57 9.06
CA GLU A 54 18.46 15.12 8.79
C GLU A 54 18.51 14.77 7.31
N GLY A 55 18.44 15.75 6.41
CA GLY A 55 18.45 15.57 4.97
C GLY A 55 17.17 14.92 4.39
N LEU A 56 16.05 14.89 5.15
CA LEU A 56 14.78 14.34 4.68
C LEU A 56 14.00 15.30 3.79
N VAL A 57 14.28 16.60 3.93
CA VAL A 57 13.63 17.69 3.22
C VAL A 57 14.70 18.61 2.65
N ILE A 58 14.44 19.15 1.47
CA ILE A 58 15.29 20.16 0.81
C ILE A 58 14.51 21.44 0.60
N GLU A 59 15.25 22.56 0.53
CA GLU A 59 14.72 23.84 0.07
C GLU A 59 14.86 23.88 -1.47
N ASP A 60 13.73 23.91 -2.17
CA ASP A 60 13.64 23.87 -3.63
C ASP A 60 13.00 25.16 -4.18
N GLY A 61 13.81 26.20 -4.23
CA GLY A 61 13.41 27.48 -4.78
C GLY A 61 12.54 28.33 -3.86
N SER A 62 11.90 29.35 -4.45
CA SER A 62 11.03 30.28 -3.76
C SER A 62 9.78 30.61 -4.56
N ALA A 63 8.66 30.78 -3.87
CA ALA A 63 7.41 31.26 -4.47
C ALA A 63 7.23 32.78 -4.21
N PRO A 64 6.60 33.51 -5.16
CA PRO A 64 6.24 34.92 -4.95
C PRO A 64 5.39 35.09 -3.69
N SER A 65 5.59 36.20 -2.99
CA SER A 65 4.74 36.59 -1.87
C SER A 65 3.97 37.88 -2.22
N ASN A 66 2.73 37.97 -1.81
CA ASN A 66 1.94 39.20 -1.97
C ASN A 66 2.45 40.30 -1.02
N GLY A 67 3.52 41.01 -1.41
CA GLY A 67 4.05 42.14 -0.67
C GLY A 67 5.08 41.87 0.42
N GLY A 68 5.72 40.68 0.44
CA GLY A 68 6.76 40.32 1.43
C GLY A 68 7.94 39.55 0.83
N LYS A 69 8.88 39.08 1.69
CA LYS A 69 10.01 38.24 1.25
C LYS A 69 9.51 36.97 0.56
N PRO A 70 10.12 36.55 -0.57
CA PRO A 70 9.78 35.30 -1.22
C PRO A 70 9.77 34.10 -0.24
N ARG A 71 8.80 33.22 -0.40
CA ARG A 71 8.60 32.07 0.50
C ARG A 71 9.47 30.91 0.03
N THR A 72 10.34 30.41 0.86
CA THR A 72 11.10 29.19 0.59
C THR A 72 10.15 28.00 0.43
N ILE A 73 10.29 27.25 -0.64
CA ILE A 73 9.54 26.02 -0.91
C ILE A 73 10.32 24.83 -0.38
N LEU A 74 9.63 23.94 0.28
CA LEU A 74 10.14 22.71 0.87
C LEU A 74 9.61 21.52 0.09
N ARG A 75 10.47 20.53 -0.17
CA ARG A 75 10.14 19.24 -0.78
C ARG A 75 10.81 18.11 -0.01
N ILE A 76 10.26 16.90 -0.12
CA ILE A 76 10.98 15.69 0.29
C ILE A 76 12.23 15.55 -0.58
N ASP A 77 13.37 15.20 0.04
CA ASP A 77 14.54 14.74 -0.72
C ASP A 77 14.33 13.29 -1.16
N PRO A 78 14.14 13.00 -2.47
CA PRO A 78 13.94 11.63 -2.93
C PRO A 78 15.11 10.71 -2.58
N GLY A 79 16.35 11.23 -2.57
CA GLY A 79 17.56 10.48 -2.28
C GLY A 79 17.86 10.23 -0.80
N ALA A 80 17.05 10.78 0.11
CA ALA A 80 17.26 10.63 1.55
C ALA A 80 17.11 9.19 2.04
N GLY A 81 16.23 8.41 1.38
CA GLY A 81 16.00 7.02 1.75
C GLY A 81 15.18 6.28 0.71
N TYR A 82 15.13 4.97 0.85
CA TYR A 82 14.41 4.07 -0.05
C TYR A 82 13.60 3.05 0.74
N ALA A 83 12.49 2.62 0.18
CA ALA A 83 11.69 1.52 0.71
C ALA A 83 11.53 0.43 -0.36
N ILE A 84 11.53 -0.83 0.07
CA ILE A 84 11.25 -1.96 -0.79
C ILE A 84 9.80 -2.37 -0.57
N GLY A 85 8.96 -2.31 -1.60
CA GLY A 85 7.64 -2.91 -1.61
C GLY A 85 7.72 -4.33 -2.17
N VAL A 86 7.15 -5.30 -1.48
CA VAL A 86 6.98 -6.68 -1.96
C VAL A 86 5.48 -6.98 -1.95
N HIS A 87 4.94 -7.34 -3.10
CA HIS A 87 3.60 -7.91 -3.21
C HIS A 87 3.72 -9.39 -3.49
N PHE A 88 3.04 -10.18 -2.71
CA PHE A 88 2.94 -11.63 -2.87
C PHE A 88 1.51 -12.02 -3.22
N ASP A 89 1.35 -12.63 -4.38
CA ASP A 89 0.15 -13.31 -4.85
C ASP A 89 0.49 -14.79 -5.10
N PRO A 90 -0.45 -15.75 -5.03
CA PRO A 90 -0.17 -17.18 -5.25
C PRO A 90 0.65 -17.51 -6.50
N GLY A 91 0.57 -16.72 -7.56
CA GLY A 91 1.29 -16.94 -8.83
C GLY A 91 2.52 -16.05 -9.04
N GLU A 92 2.70 -14.99 -8.25
CA GLU A 92 3.71 -13.97 -8.54
C GLU A 92 4.24 -13.28 -7.27
N ILE A 93 5.52 -12.93 -7.29
CA ILE A 93 6.13 -11.93 -6.40
C ILE A 93 6.46 -10.71 -7.23
N SER A 94 5.84 -9.59 -6.92
CA SER A 94 6.21 -8.27 -7.46
C SER A 94 7.01 -7.49 -6.44
N CYS A 95 8.17 -6.95 -6.84
CA CYS A 95 8.98 -6.06 -6.01
C CYS A 95 9.09 -4.68 -6.66
N VAL A 96 9.06 -3.65 -5.85
CA VAL A 96 9.33 -2.28 -6.24
C VAL A 96 10.32 -1.65 -5.26
N LEU A 97 11.29 -0.93 -5.76
CA LEU A 97 12.11 -0.02 -4.98
C LEU A 97 11.57 1.39 -5.19
N ALA A 98 11.15 2.04 -4.13
CA ALA A 98 10.65 3.42 -4.16
C ALA A 98 11.59 4.35 -3.41
N ASP A 99 11.76 5.58 -3.91
CA ASP A 99 12.44 6.66 -3.20
C ASP A 99 11.57 7.21 -2.04
N LEU A 100 12.12 8.12 -1.24
CA LEU A 100 11.40 8.70 -0.10
C LEU A 100 10.18 9.53 -0.53
N ALA A 101 10.13 10.01 -1.76
CA ALA A 101 8.95 10.69 -2.33
C ALA A 101 7.86 9.72 -2.83
N GLY A 102 8.11 8.40 -2.76
CA GLY A 102 7.19 7.35 -3.22
C GLY A 102 7.25 7.07 -4.70
N ARG A 103 8.28 7.55 -5.43
CA ARG A 103 8.45 7.29 -6.86
C ARG A 103 9.15 5.96 -7.06
N PRO A 104 8.67 5.10 -7.98
CA PRO A 104 9.33 3.84 -8.26
C PRO A 104 10.67 4.09 -8.98
N VAL A 105 11.76 3.57 -8.41
CA VAL A 105 13.12 3.61 -8.96
C VAL A 105 13.42 2.35 -9.77
N ALA A 106 12.94 1.20 -9.29
CA ALA A 106 13.11 -0.09 -9.98
C ALA A 106 11.92 -0.99 -9.72
N ARG A 107 11.69 -1.95 -10.61
CA ARG A 107 10.62 -2.95 -10.50
C ARG A 107 11.15 -4.31 -10.93
N LEU A 108 10.68 -5.37 -10.27
CA LEU A 108 11.01 -6.76 -10.56
C LEU A 108 9.78 -7.64 -10.34
N ARG A 109 9.51 -8.55 -11.26
CA ARG A 109 8.46 -9.56 -11.12
C ARG A 109 9.06 -10.95 -11.26
N LEU A 110 8.64 -11.87 -10.43
CA LEU A 110 9.11 -13.25 -10.40
C LEU A 110 7.91 -14.18 -10.27
N PRO A 111 7.82 -15.24 -11.10
CA PRO A 111 6.77 -16.23 -10.95
C PRO A 111 6.98 -17.04 -9.67
N VAL A 112 5.88 -17.42 -9.04
CA VAL A 112 5.82 -18.38 -7.94
C VAL A 112 5.19 -19.66 -8.48
N ARG A 113 5.85 -20.80 -8.29
CA ARG A 113 5.27 -22.08 -8.69
C ARG A 113 4.22 -22.53 -7.68
N PRO A 114 3.07 -23.05 -8.11
CA PRO A 114 2.07 -23.60 -7.21
C PRO A 114 2.64 -24.65 -6.26
N GLY A 115 2.16 -24.69 -5.02
CA GLY A 115 2.56 -25.65 -4.01
C GLY A 115 3.93 -25.41 -3.37
N HIS A 116 4.59 -24.27 -3.62
CA HIS A 116 5.83 -23.95 -2.92
C HIS A 116 5.58 -23.71 -1.43
N ARG A 117 6.46 -24.30 -0.60
CA ARG A 117 6.44 -24.10 0.86
C ARG A 117 6.71 -22.62 1.20
N PRO A 118 6.07 -22.09 2.26
CA PRO A 118 6.23 -20.70 2.69
C PRO A 118 7.68 -20.23 2.78
N ASP A 119 8.53 -21.01 3.42
CA ASP A 119 9.94 -20.71 3.60
C ASP A 119 10.72 -20.57 2.26
N ALA A 120 10.39 -21.35 1.25
CA ALA A 120 11.00 -21.22 -0.08
C ALA A 120 10.59 -19.91 -0.77
N VAL A 121 9.32 -19.52 -0.62
CA VAL A 121 8.76 -18.28 -1.20
C VAL A 121 9.33 -17.05 -0.48
N VAL A 122 9.40 -17.08 0.86
CA VAL A 122 10.01 -15.99 1.64
C VAL A 122 11.48 -15.79 1.27
N ARG A 123 12.25 -16.87 1.10
CA ARG A 123 13.61 -16.76 0.57
C ARG A 123 13.66 -16.19 -0.85
N GLN A 124 12.67 -16.49 -1.70
CA GLN A 124 12.57 -15.90 -3.02
C GLN A 124 12.28 -14.39 -2.95
N MET A 125 11.38 -13.95 -2.06
CA MET A 125 11.12 -12.53 -1.78
C MET A 125 12.38 -11.80 -1.31
N ALA A 126 13.10 -12.38 -0.34
CA ALA A 126 14.34 -11.80 0.17
C ALA A 126 15.43 -11.68 -0.90
N ARG A 127 15.58 -12.71 -1.76
CA ARG A 127 16.51 -12.63 -2.92
C ARG A 127 16.07 -11.53 -3.92
N ALA A 128 14.77 -11.39 -4.17
CA ALA A 128 14.24 -10.34 -5.03
C ALA A 128 14.54 -8.95 -4.46
N ALA A 129 14.32 -8.75 -3.15
CA ALA A 129 14.64 -7.51 -2.44
C ALA A 129 16.14 -7.15 -2.53
N ARG A 130 17.01 -8.13 -2.33
CA ARG A 130 18.46 -7.93 -2.48
C ARG A 130 18.89 -7.67 -3.93
N ARG A 131 18.23 -8.33 -4.88
CA ARG A 131 18.50 -8.16 -6.30
C ARG A 131 18.14 -6.74 -6.76
N ILE A 132 16.96 -6.24 -6.42
CA ILE A 132 16.50 -4.90 -6.85
C ILE A 132 17.40 -3.79 -6.30
N LEU A 133 17.92 -3.93 -5.06
CA LEU A 133 18.89 -2.98 -4.49
C LEU A 133 20.20 -2.96 -5.25
N ARG A 134 20.75 -4.13 -5.59
CA ARG A 134 22.00 -4.23 -6.35
C ARG A 134 21.87 -3.64 -7.75
N GLU A 135 20.77 -3.95 -8.46
CA GLU A 135 20.51 -3.44 -9.80
C GLU A 135 20.29 -1.92 -9.81
N ALA A 136 19.71 -1.37 -8.75
CA ALA A 136 19.53 0.07 -8.57
C ALA A 136 20.77 0.80 -8.01
N GLY A 137 21.80 0.08 -7.57
CA GLY A 137 22.99 0.68 -6.96
C GLY A 137 22.73 1.33 -5.60
N VAL A 138 21.68 0.89 -4.87
CA VAL A 138 21.28 1.46 -3.57
C VAL A 138 21.95 0.69 -2.43
N ALA A 139 22.67 1.40 -1.56
CA ALA A 139 23.31 0.83 -0.39
C ALA A 139 22.30 0.47 0.71
N ASP A 140 22.54 -0.60 1.45
CA ASP A 140 21.67 -1.09 2.54
C ASP A 140 21.36 0.01 3.58
N GLY A 141 22.33 0.85 3.92
CA GLY A 141 22.14 1.95 4.89
C GLY A 141 21.18 3.06 4.46
N LYS A 142 20.76 3.05 3.18
CA LYS A 142 19.73 3.95 2.65
C LYS A 142 18.33 3.33 2.65
N VAL A 143 18.20 2.04 3.00
CA VAL A 143 16.92 1.32 2.99
C VAL A 143 16.22 1.50 4.33
N LEU A 144 15.03 2.08 4.31
CA LEU A 144 14.18 2.31 5.50
C LEU A 144 13.52 1.01 5.99
N GLY A 145 13.19 0.11 5.07
CA GLY A 145 12.54 -1.16 5.38
C GLY A 145 11.86 -1.78 4.17
N VAL A 146 11.14 -2.86 4.46
CA VAL A 146 10.34 -3.62 3.50
C VAL A 146 8.86 -3.51 3.88
N GLY A 147 8.02 -3.10 2.95
CA GLY A 147 6.58 -3.23 3.04
C GLY A 147 6.13 -4.49 2.29
N LEU A 148 5.51 -5.43 2.97
CA LEU A 148 4.94 -6.64 2.38
C LEU A 148 3.43 -6.50 2.28
N ALA A 149 2.91 -6.63 1.07
CA ALA A 149 1.49 -6.77 0.78
C ALA A 149 1.21 -8.23 0.41
N CYS A 150 0.27 -8.88 1.09
CA CYS A 150 -0.04 -10.29 0.85
C CYS A 150 -1.53 -10.59 1.12
N PRO A 151 -2.06 -11.71 0.61
CA PRO A 151 -3.42 -12.12 0.92
C PRO A 151 -3.65 -12.30 2.40
N GLY A 152 -4.83 -11.91 2.88
CA GLY A 152 -5.28 -12.15 4.26
C GLY A 152 -5.90 -13.53 4.48
N PRO A 153 -6.39 -13.79 5.71
CA PRO A 153 -6.35 -12.89 6.88
C PRO A 153 -4.98 -12.84 7.57
N LEU A 154 -4.69 -11.66 8.14
CA LEU A 154 -3.47 -11.40 8.91
C LEU A 154 -3.84 -11.11 10.38
N ASP A 155 -2.94 -11.48 11.30
CA ASP A 155 -3.04 -11.03 12.69
C ASP A 155 -2.16 -9.79 12.98
N GLY A 156 -2.23 -9.29 14.24
CA GLY A 156 -1.49 -8.10 14.67
C GLY A 156 0.04 -8.23 14.65
N ASP A 157 0.55 -9.45 14.65
CA ASP A 157 1.99 -9.75 14.63
C ASP A 157 2.52 -10.01 13.21
N GLY A 158 1.64 -9.96 12.20
CA GLY A 158 1.97 -10.20 10.79
C GLY A 158 2.12 -11.69 10.47
N VAL A 159 1.27 -12.51 11.10
CA VAL A 159 1.13 -13.94 10.79
C VAL A 159 -0.02 -14.10 9.78
N MET A 160 0.20 -14.86 8.73
CA MET A 160 -0.87 -15.32 7.84
C MET A 160 -1.64 -16.43 8.55
N VAL A 161 -2.91 -16.17 8.89
CA VAL A 161 -3.67 -17.06 9.77
C VAL A 161 -4.20 -18.29 9.03
N SER A 162 -4.88 -18.10 7.92
CA SER A 162 -5.41 -19.20 7.09
C SER A 162 -5.85 -18.66 5.73
N PRO A 163 -4.91 -18.29 4.85
CA PRO A 163 -5.25 -17.71 3.56
C PRO A 163 -5.93 -18.75 2.65
N PRO A 164 -7.17 -18.50 2.18
CA PRO A 164 -8.01 -19.54 1.58
C PRO A 164 -7.47 -20.12 0.25
N ARG A 165 -6.65 -19.34 -0.46
CA ARG A 165 -6.08 -19.74 -1.77
C ARG A 165 -4.61 -20.18 -1.69
N LEU A 166 -4.08 -20.36 -0.47
CA LEU A 166 -2.69 -20.74 -0.21
C LEU A 166 -2.61 -21.95 0.72
N PRO A 167 -2.88 -23.17 0.23
CA PRO A 167 -2.76 -24.37 1.04
C PRO A 167 -1.35 -24.53 1.58
N GLY A 168 -1.24 -24.85 2.89
CA GLY A 168 0.04 -24.97 3.60
C GLY A 168 0.62 -23.65 4.12
N TRP A 169 -0.13 -22.55 4.04
CA TRP A 169 0.25 -21.24 4.59
C TRP A 169 -0.46 -20.90 5.90
N ASP A 170 -1.02 -21.89 6.55
CA ASP A 170 -1.67 -21.71 7.85
C ASP A 170 -0.64 -21.37 8.93
N GLN A 171 -0.94 -20.34 9.74
CA GLN A 171 -0.11 -19.87 10.86
C GLN A 171 1.35 -19.55 10.46
N VAL A 172 1.56 -18.95 9.29
CA VAL A 172 2.91 -18.59 8.81
C VAL A 172 3.31 -17.21 9.31
N PRO A 173 4.37 -17.10 10.14
CA PRO A 173 4.85 -15.82 10.65
C PRO A 173 5.67 -15.06 9.57
N ILE A 174 4.99 -14.67 8.49
CA ILE A 174 5.62 -14.15 7.27
C ILE A 174 6.46 -12.90 7.51
N LYS A 175 6.03 -12.04 8.44
CA LYS A 175 6.78 -10.84 8.83
C LYS A 175 8.16 -11.19 9.37
N SER A 176 8.22 -11.98 10.45
CA SER A 176 9.48 -12.32 11.10
C SER A 176 10.40 -13.14 10.21
N LEU A 177 9.85 -14.05 9.39
CA LEU A 177 10.63 -14.80 8.41
C LEU A 177 11.27 -13.88 7.36
N LEU A 178 10.54 -12.87 6.87
CA LEU A 178 11.07 -11.93 5.89
C LEU A 178 12.09 -10.98 6.53
N GLU A 179 11.87 -10.55 7.77
CA GLU A 179 12.85 -9.77 8.56
C GLU A 179 14.17 -10.55 8.75
N GLU A 180 14.08 -11.82 9.09
CA GLU A 180 15.25 -12.69 9.26
C GLU A 180 16.09 -12.80 7.98
N HIS A 181 15.43 -13.01 6.83
CA HIS A 181 16.11 -13.19 5.56
C HIS A 181 16.61 -11.90 4.91
N THR A 182 15.89 -10.78 5.09
CA THR A 182 16.27 -9.49 4.50
C THR A 182 17.20 -8.66 5.39
N ARG A 183 17.14 -8.85 6.70
CA ARG A 183 17.79 -8.01 7.71
C ARG A 183 17.32 -6.55 7.70
N PHE A 184 16.15 -6.28 7.12
CA PHE A 184 15.47 -4.99 7.18
C PHE A 184 14.22 -5.09 8.06
N PRO A 185 13.78 -3.99 8.68
CA PRO A 185 12.47 -3.92 9.32
C PRO A 185 11.38 -4.24 8.29
N VAL A 186 10.39 -5.05 8.67
CA VAL A 186 9.25 -5.41 7.78
C VAL A 186 7.94 -4.93 8.38
N THR A 187 7.13 -4.28 7.55
CA THR A 187 5.71 -4.05 7.82
C THR A 187 4.88 -4.93 6.88
N VAL A 188 3.79 -5.47 7.39
CA VAL A 188 2.89 -6.33 6.60
C VAL A 188 1.49 -5.75 6.64
N ASP A 189 0.83 -5.75 5.50
CA ASP A 189 -0.58 -5.41 5.37
C ASP A 189 -1.26 -6.37 4.36
N ASN A 190 -2.59 -6.45 4.44
CA ASN A 190 -3.36 -7.04 3.36
C ASN A 190 -3.14 -6.26 2.06
N ASP A 191 -3.15 -6.95 0.93
CA ASP A 191 -2.87 -6.40 -0.40
C ASP A 191 -3.79 -5.24 -0.78
N ALA A 192 -5.10 -5.34 -0.52
CA ALA A 192 -6.06 -4.27 -0.79
C ALA A 192 -5.85 -3.05 0.14
N THR A 193 -5.53 -3.27 1.40
CA THR A 193 -5.16 -2.21 2.35
C THR A 193 -3.87 -1.53 1.92
N ALA A 194 -2.86 -2.30 1.54
CA ALA A 194 -1.59 -1.77 1.04
C ALA A 194 -1.76 -0.97 -0.25
N ALA A 195 -2.65 -1.40 -1.15
CA ALA A 195 -2.99 -0.66 -2.36
C ALA A 195 -3.67 0.68 -2.04
N ALA A 196 -4.61 0.71 -1.09
CA ALA A 196 -5.23 1.96 -0.63
C ALA A 196 -4.19 2.92 -0.01
N ILE A 197 -3.22 2.40 0.75
CA ILE A 197 -2.09 3.19 1.28
C ILE A 197 -1.27 3.77 0.12
N GLY A 198 -1.00 2.97 -0.91
CA GLY A 198 -0.29 3.41 -2.12
C GLY A 198 -1.02 4.55 -2.84
N GLU A 199 -2.34 4.46 -3.02
CA GLU A 199 -3.18 5.51 -3.60
C GLU A 199 -3.16 6.80 -2.77
N ARG A 200 -3.20 6.68 -1.45
CA ARG A 200 -3.11 7.85 -0.55
C ARG A 200 -1.73 8.49 -0.59
N TRP A 201 -0.67 7.71 -0.75
CA TRP A 201 0.71 8.19 -0.69
C TRP A 201 1.20 8.74 -2.05
N ALA A 202 0.97 8.01 -3.14
CA ALA A 202 1.56 8.29 -4.45
C ALA A 202 0.54 8.31 -5.61
N GLY A 203 -0.71 7.95 -5.36
CA GLY A 203 -1.79 7.86 -6.36
C GLY A 203 -2.66 9.11 -6.45
N THR A 204 -3.89 8.93 -6.90
CA THR A 204 -4.87 9.98 -7.14
C THR A 204 -5.55 10.48 -5.86
N ALA A 205 -5.53 9.68 -4.78
CA ALA A 205 -6.17 10.02 -3.49
C ALA A 205 -5.28 10.85 -2.55
N ARG A 206 -4.15 11.40 -2.99
CA ARG A 206 -3.18 12.14 -2.15
C ARG A 206 -3.78 13.28 -1.33
N ALA A 207 -4.79 13.96 -1.87
CA ALA A 207 -5.46 15.08 -1.21
C ALA A 207 -6.83 14.71 -0.60
N THR A 208 -7.24 13.45 -0.71
CA THR A 208 -8.56 12.98 -0.27
C THR A 208 -8.46 12.38 1.13
N PRO A 209 -9.03 13.02 2.16
CA PRO A 209 -8.87 12.57 3.55
C PRO A 209 -9.64 11.28 3.86
N SER A 210 -10.76 11.02 3.16
CA SER A 210 -11.58 9.83 3.36
C SER A 210 -12.01 9.28 2.01
N PHE A 211 -11.74 7.99 1.80
CA PHE A 211 -12.11 7.27 0.57
C PHE A 211 -12.16 5.77 0.82
N ALA A 212 -12.86 5.05 -0.05
CA ALA A 212 -12.79 3.60 -0.16
C ALA A 212 -12.05 3.23 -1.46
N TYR A 213 -11.17 2.26 -1.38
CA TYR A 213 -10.45 1.67 -2.50
C TYR A 213 -10.99 0.28 -2.77
N LEU A 214 -11.39 -0.01 -4.00
CA LEU A 214 -11.77 -1.34 -4.43
C LEU A 214 -10.58 -1.99 -5.12
N TYR A 215 -10.17 -3.13 -4.63
CA TYR A 215 -9.08 -3.93 -5.18
C TYR A 215 -9.63 -5.11 -5.96
N LEU A 216 -9.32 -5.13 -7.24
CA LEU A 216 -9.68 -6.20 -8.17
C LEU A 216 -8.39 -6.91 -8.58
N GLY A 217 -8.15 -8.07 -8.02
CA GLY A 217 -7.01 -8.94 -8.28
C GLY A 217 -7.47 -10.37 -8.54
N THR A 218 -6.78 -11.36 -7.97
CA THR A 218 -7.22 -12.75 -7.96
C THR A 218 -8.56 -12.92 -7.22
N GLY A 219 -8.80 -12.06 -6.21
CA GLY A 219 -10.07 -11.88 -5.52
C GLY A 219 -10.52 -10.43 -5.58
N ILE A 220 -11.53 -10.10 -4.77
CA ILE A 220 -12.05 -8.74 -4.60
C ILE A 220 -11.90 -8.33 -3.14
N GLY A 221 -11.13 -7.30 -2.91
CA GLY A 221 -10.89 -6.75 -1.59
C GLY A 221 -11.14 -5.25 -1.53
N GLY A 222 -10.84 -4.66 -0.40
CA GLY A 222 -10.93 -3.22 -0.22
C GLY A 222 -9.98 -2.64 0.80
N GLY A 223 -9.83 -1.32 0.75
CA GLY A 223 -9.15 -0.53 1.75
C GLY A 223 -9.92 0.74 2.04
N ILE A 224 -9.94 1.17 3.29
CA ILE A 224 -10.68 2.36 3.72
C ILE A 224 -9.72 3.35 4.38
N PHE A 225 -9.81 4.60 3.98
CA PHE A 225 -9.24 5.73 4.68
C PHE A 225 -10.36 6.58 5.28
N LEU A 226 -10.20 6.94 6.55
CA LEU A 226 -11.07 7.88 7.27
C LEU A 226 -10.18 8.93 7.95
N ASP A 227 -10.43 10.20 7.65
CA ASP A 227 -9.70 11.34 8.23
C ASP A 227 -8.17 11.21 8.13
N ASN A 228 -7.67 10.86 6.94
CA ASN A 228 -6.26 10.60 6.64
C ASN A 228 -5.63 9.39 7.35
N GLN A 229 -6.44 8.51 7.94
CA GLN A 229 -5.97 7.29 8.59
C GLN A 229 -6.55 6.06 7.92
N VAL A 230 -5.71 5.06 7.70
CA VAL A 230 -6.18 3.78 7.20
C VAL A 230 -7.01 3.07 8.28
N TYR A 231 -8.21 2.66 7.91
CA TYR A 231 -9.11 1.94 8.81
C TYR A 231 -8.91 0.44 8.65
N ARG A 232 -8.30 -0.19 9.62
CA ARG A 232 -8.00 -1.63 9.62
C ARG A 232 -9.04 -2.46 10.39
N GLY A 233 -9.98 -1.82 11.08
CA GLY A 233 -10.89 -2.52 11.98
C GLY A 233 -10.17 -3.06 13.22
N ARG A 234 -10.87 -3.88 13.98
CA ARG A 234 -10.34 -4.49 15.21
C ARG A 234 -9.38 -5.64 14.93
N SER A 235 -9.66 -6.43 13.90
CA SER A 235 -8.93 -7.65 13.54
C SER A 235 -7.94 -7.46 12.39
N LEU A 236 -7.67 -6.21 11.98
CA LEU A 236 -6.84 -5.84 10.82
C LEU A 236 -7.37 -6.32 9.46
N ASN A 237 -8.58 -6.86 9.42
CA ASN A 237 -9.23 -7.38 8.21
C ASN A 237 -10.53 -6.60 7.92
N ALA A 238 -10.46 -5.27 7.91
CA ALA A 238 -11.59 -4.41 7.51
C ALA A 238 -11.71 -4.34 5.98
N ALA A 239 -12.86 -3.87 5.51
CA ALA A 239 -13.14 -3.63 4.09
C ALA A 239 -13.19 -4.90 3.22
N GLU A 240 -13.70 -5.99 3.77
CA GLU A 240 -13.98 -7.25 3.06
C GLU A 240 -15.16 -7.09 2.09
N PHE A 241 -15.06 -6.15 1.14
CA PHE A 241 -16.15 -5.81 0.20
C PHE A 241 -16.49 -6.96 -0.74
N GLY A 242 -15.52 -7.82 -1.03
CA GLY A 242 -15.71 -9.01 -1.84
C GLY A 242 -16.71 -10.00 -1.24
N HIS A 243 -16.96 -9.93 0.08
CA HIS A 243 -17.86 -10.84 0.78
C HIS A 243 -19.25 -10.27 1.10
N ILE A 244 -19.60 -9.13 0.51
CA ILE A 244 -20.96 -8.61 0.51
C ILE A 244 -21.79 -9.49 -0.43
N THR A 245 -22.89 -10.08 0.06
CA THR A 245 -23.82 -10.86 -0.76
C THR A 245 -24.63 -9.95 -1.68
N VAL A 246 -24.54 -10.16 -2.98
CA VAL A 246 -25.30 -9.43 -4.02
C VAL A 246 -26.29 -10.34 -4.74
N GLU A 247 -26.10 -11.65 -4.70
CA GLU A 247 -27.00 -12.67 -5.25
C GLU A 247 -27.28 -13.74 -4.19
N PRO A 248 -28.38 -13.65 -3.43
CA PRO A 248 -28.67 -14.60 -2.34
C PRO A 248 -28.70 -16.08 -2.78
N ASP A 249 -29.15 -16.35 -4.01
CA ASP A 249 -29.20 -17.68 -4.61
C ASP A 249 -27.99 -17.98 -5.51
N GLY A 250 -26.97 -17.12 -5.50
CA GLY A 250 -25.78 -17.21 -6.31
C GLY A 250 -24.81 -18.32 -5.88
N PRO A 251 -23.61 -18.39 -6.47
CA PRO A 251 -22.61 -19.41 -6.20
C PRO A 251 -22.13 -19.37 -4.74
N GLU A 252 -21.67 -20.52 -4.25
CA GLU A 252 -21.04 -20.60 -2.93
C GLU A 252 -19.70 -19.86 -2.89
N CYS A 253 -19.50 -19.10 -1.83
CA CYS A 253 -18.25 -18.42 -1.55
C CYS A 253 -17.45 -19.20 -0.48
N TYR A 254 -16.13 -19.20 -0.58
CA TYR A 254 -15.28 -19.86 0.41
C TYR A 254 -15.43 -19.28 1.84
N CYS A 255 -15.98 -18.07 1.99
CA CYS A 255 -16.26 -17.48 3.29
C CYS A 255 -17.47 -18.12 4.00
N GLY A 256 -18.18 -19.03 3.35
CA GLY A 256 -19.38 -19.72 3.85
C GLY A 256 -20.70 -19.06 3.45
N ASN A 257 -20.68 -17.88 2.83
CA ASN A 257 -21.87 -17.22 2.28
C ASN A 257 -22.13 -17.68 0.82
N ARG A 258 -23.25 -17.21 0.27
CA ARG A 258 -23.60 -17.39 -1.16
C ARG A 258 -23.71 -16.05 -1.86
N GLY A 259 -23.37 -16.01 -3.15
CA GLY A 259 -23.52 -14.84 -4.01
C GLY A 259 -22.76 -13.61 -3.56
N CYS A 260 -21.60 -13.81 -2.94
CA CYS A 260 -20.69 -12.72 -2.64
C CYS A 260 -20.19 -12.03 -3.90
N VAL A 261 -19.93 -10.73 -3.87
CA VAL A 261 -19.34 -9.97 -4.99
C VAL A 261 -18.14 -10.71 -5.58
N GLU A 262 -17.23 -11.22 -4.75
CA GLU A 262 -16.09 -11.99 -5.23
C GLU A 262 -16.48 -13.28 -5.95
N ALA A 263 -17.46 -14.03 -5.42
CA ALA A 263 -17.90 -15.27 -6.01
C ALA A 263 -18.59 -15.07 -7.37
N VAL A 264 -19.16 -13.88 -7.60
CA VAL A 264 -19.86 -13.52 -8.86
C VAL A 264 -18.95 -12.77 -9.83
N CYS A 265 -18.10 -11.87 -9.35
CA CYS A 265 -17.40 -10.87 -10.18
C CYS A 265 -15.88 -11.02 -10.23
N CYS A 266 -15.26 -12.00 -9.53
CA CYS A 266 -13.80 -12.17 -9.63
C CYS A 266 -13.41 -12.70 -11.03
N PRO A 267 -12.14 -12.52 -11.46
CA PRO A 267 -11.69 -12.97 -12.78
C PRO A 267 -12.07 -14.41 -13.11
N SER A 268 -11.86 -15.34 -12.19
CA SER A 268 -12.21 -16.76 -12.41
C SER A 268 -13.72 -17.01 -12.51
N ALA A 269 -14.56 -16.22 -11.85
CA ALA A 269 -16.01 -16.32 -11.98
C ALA A 269 -16.49 -15.83 -13.36
N ILE A 270 -15.92 -14.71 -13.84
CA ILE A 270 -16.19 -14.17 -15.18
C ILE A 270 -15.76 -15.17 -16.26
N GLU A 271 -14.58 -15.76 -16.14
CA GLU A 271 -14.06 -16.79 -17.05
C GLU A 271 -14.97 -18.04 -17.08
N ALA A 272 -15.41 -18.48 -15.90
CA ALA A 272 -16.30 -19.64 -15.77
C ALA A 272 -17.70 -19.36 -16.36
N ALA A 273 -18.24 -18.16 -16.19
CA ALA A 273 -19.56 -17.79 -16.70
C ALA A 273 -19.63 -17.81 -18.22
N LEU A 274 -18.57 -17.39 -18.93
CA LEU A 274 -18.54 -17.45 -20.40
C LEU A 274 -18.21 -18.85 -20.94
N GLY A 275 -17.41 -19.65 -20.21
CA GLY A 275 -17.19 -21.07 -20.50
C GLY A 275 -16.42 -21.39 -21.78
N ASN A 276 -15.86 -20.40 -22.49
CA ASN A 276 -15.21 -20.57 -23.79
C ASN A 276 -13.67 -20.61 -23.72
N GLY A 277 -13.09 -20.59 -22.50
CA GLY A 277 -11.65 -20.58 -22.27
C GLY A 277 -10.96 -19.24 -22.54
N ALA A 278 -11.71 -18.17 -22.78
CA ALA A 278 -11.17 -16.82 -22.83
C ALA A 278 -10.79 -16.35 -21.43
N ASP A 279 -9.69 -15.60 -21.32
CA ASP A 279 -9.32 -14.95 -20.06
C ASP A 279 -10.23 -13.72 -19.78
N HIS A 280 -10.32 -13.31 -18.52
CA HIS A 280 -11.17 -12.20 -18.10
C HIS A 280 -10.82 -10.88 -18.80
N ALA A 281 -9.53 -10.62 -19.12
CA ALA A 281 -9.14 -9.40 -19.82
C ALA A 281 -9.68 -9.37 -21.25
N ALA A 282 -9.67 -10.50 -21.95
CA ALA A 282 -10.27 -10.63 -23.27
C ALA A 282 -11.79 -10.46 -23.21
N ILE A 283 -12.45 -11.01 -22.19
CA ILE A 283 -13.90 -10.87 -21.94
C ILE A 283 -14.26 -9.40 -21.69
N CYS A 284 -13.53 -8.71 -20.80
CA CYS A 284 -13.73 -7.29 -20.55
C CYS A 284 -13.53 -6.43 -21.80
N ALA A 285 -12.52 -6.74 -22.61
CA ALA A 285 -12.28 -6.04 -23.88
C ALA A 285 -13.43 -6.28 -24.90
N ALA A 286 -13.95 -7.50 -24.99
CA ALA A 286 -15.09 -7.85 -25.83
C ALA A 286 -16.37 -7.12 -25.39
N ALA A 287 -16.65 -7.08 -24.08
CA ALA A 287 -17.78 -6.33 -23.51
C ALA A 287 -17.68 -4.82 -23.81
N ALA A 288 -16.46 -4.24 -23.70
CA ALA A 288 -16.22 -2.84 -24.05
C ALA A 288 -16.46 -2.54 -25.54
N ARG A 289 -16.24 -3.52 -26.43
CA ARG A 289 -16.59 -3.42 -27.85
C ARG A 289 -18.09 -3.61 -28.13
N GLY A 290 -18.88 -4.00 -27.14
CA GLY A 290 -20.33 -4.15 -27.23
C GLY A 290 -20.78 -5.57 -27.58
N GLU A 291 -19.94 -6.59 -27.50
CA GLU A 291 -20.28 -7.99 -27.74
C GLU A 291 -21.29 -8.50 -26.71
N THR A 292 -22.42 -9.00 -27.15
CA THR A 292 -23.60 -9.29 -26.31
C THR A 292 -23.31 -10.35 -25.24
N GLU A 293 -22.63 -11.44 -25.60
CA GLU A 293 -22.30 -12.54 -24.68
C GLU A 293 -21.34 -12.06 -23.57
N ALA A 294 -20.32 -11.32 -23.97
CA ALA A 294 -19.37 -10.76 -23.02
C ALA A 294 -20.00 -9.73 -22.06
N ARG A 295 -20.95 -8.93 -22.56
CA ARG A 295 -21.73 -7.98 -21.73
C ARG A 295 -22.68 -8.65 -20.76
N ALA A 296 -23.13 -9.85 -21.04
CA ALA A 296 -24.04 -10.58 -20.16
C ALA A 296 -23.34 -11.17 -18.93
N VAL A 297 -22.02 -11.27 -18.93
CA VAL A 297 -21.22 -11.83 -17.82
C VAL A 297 -20.37 -10.79 -17.07
N ILE A 298 -20.44 -9.53 -17.49
CA ILE A 298 -19.83 -8.38 -16.81
C ILE A 298 -20.91 -7.43 -16.29
#